data_63df1399f64936d9a57085bae0088ea1
#
_entry.id   63df1399f64936d9a57085bae0088ea1
#
_cell.length_a   1.000
_cell.length_b   1.000
_cell.length_c   1.000
_cell.angle_alpha   90.00
_cell.angle_beta   90.00
_cell.angle_gamma   90.00
#
_symmetry.space_group_name_H-M   'P 1'
#
loop_
_entity.id
_entity.type
_entity.pdbx_description
1 polymer ?
#
loop_
_entity_poly.entity_id
_entity_poly.type
_entity_poly.pdbx_seq_one_letter_code
_entity_poly.pdbx_strand_id
1 'polypeptide(L)'
;MAIHRVNQVSHPIILIGAGLPQILGLAGSSKSCAERLFKFPEIGALEEIDATNAVVNPAKAEGVAFEKAAVAQILKVTERYPYFLQQWAHEAWNVAEDNVIKARDVIDAHNNAIAVLDESFFKVRFDRCTPSEKKYMRAL
;
A
#
# COMPACT_ATOMS: atom_id res chain seq x y z
N MET A 1 15.39 -12.60 -22.99
CA MET A 1 15.70 -14.04 -23.08
C MET A 1 16.65 -14.55 -22.00
N ALA A 2 17.32 -13.69 -21.24
CA ALA A 2 18.26 -14.11 -20.20
C ALA A 2 17.62 -14.99 -19.11
N ILE A 3 16.48 -14.61 -18.56
CA ILE A 3 15.82 -15.32 -17.45
C ILE A 3 15.41 -16.75 -17.82
N HIS A 4 14.90 -16.96 -19.05
CA HIS A 4 14.55 -18.30 -19.51
C HIS A 4 15.79 -19.21 -19.59
N ARG A 5 16.91 -18.68 -20.06
CA ARG A 5 18.17 -19.41 -20.14
C ARG A 5 18.76 -19.71 -18.75
N VAL A 6 18.64 -18.77 -17.82
CA VAL A 6 19.07 -18.97 -16.42
C VAL A 6 18.34 -20.16 -15.78
N ASN A 7 17.02 -20.26 -16.00
CA ASN A 7 16.21 -21.37 -15.50
C ASN A 7 16.58 -22.70 -16.15
N GLN A 8 16.92 -22.70 -17.46
CA GLN A 8 17.31 -23.92 -18.17
C GLN A 8 18.66 -24.49 -17.73
N VAL A 9 19.58 -23.65 -17.29
CA VAL A 9 20.92 -24.06 -16.80
C VAL A 9 20.99 -24.17 -15.28
N SER A 10 19.83 -24.13 -14.59
CA SER A 10 19.70 -24.34 -13.15
C SER A 10 20.58 -23.42 -12.30
N HIS A 11 20.83 -22.19 -12.75
CA HIS A 11 21.51 -21.21 -11.91
C HIS A 11 20.65 -20.82 -10.71
N PRO A 12 21.21 -20.66 -9.50
CA PRO A 12 20.50 -20.27 -8.30
C PRO A 12 20.16 -18.76 -8.30
N ILE A 13 19.34 -18.35 -9.26
CA ILE A 13 18.92 -16.94 -9.41
C ILE A 13 17.39 -16.87 -9.33
N ILE A 14 16.90 -15.99 -8.48
CA ILE A 14 15.48 -15.63 -8.41
C ILE A 14 15.31 -14.17 -8.83
N LEU A 15 14.27 -13.90 -9.62
CA LEU A 15 13.85 -12.53 -9.97
C LEU A 15 12.54 -12.24 -9.24
N ILE A 16 12.54 -11.14 -8.48
CA ILE A 16 11.36 -10.61 -7.82
C ILE A 16 11.12 -9.22 -8.38
N GLY A 17 9.92 -8.98 -8.92
CA GLY A 17 9.50 -7.69 -9.45
C GLY A 17 8.18 -7.27 -8.85
N ALA A 18 7.93 -5.97 -8.75
CA ALA A 18 6.65 -5.40 -8.38
C ALA A 18 6.14 -4.49 -9.50
N GLY A 19 4.86 -4.47 -9.71
CA GLY A 19 4.23 -3.65 -10.73
C GLY A 19 2.71 -3.59 -10.57
N LEU A 20 2.07 -2.76 -11.36
CA LEU A 20 0.61 -2.66 -11.41
C LEU A 20 -0.01 -3.93 -12.04
N PRO A 21 -1.30 -4.22 -11.82
CA PRO A 21 -1.97 -5.41 -12.37
C PRO A 21 -1.84 -5.58 -13.90
N GLN A 22 -1.67 -4.48 -14.64
CA GLN A 22 -1.44 -4.48 -16.09
C GLN A 22 -0.17 -5.23 -16.51
N ILE A 23 0.77 -5.48 -15.58
CA ILE A 23 2.00 -6.22 -15.88
C ILE A 23 1.70 -7.64 -16.41
N LEU A 24 0.59 -8.24 -15.99
CA LEU A 24 0.13 -9.54 -16.50
C LEU A 24 -0.14 -9.49 -18.02
N GLY A 25 -0.94 -8.52 -18.46
CA GLY A 25 -1.24 -8.34 -19.88
C GLY A 25 -0.02 -7.96 -20.73
N LEU A 26 0.84 -7.10 -20.18
CA LEU A 26 2.10 -6.71 -20.82
C LEU A 26 3.09 -7.87 -20.91
N ALA A 27 3.17 -8.72 -19.91
CA ALA A 27 4.01 -9.91 -19.92
C ALA A 27 3.54 -10.92 -20.96
N GLY A 28 2.23 -11.18 -21.06
CA GLY A 28 1.61 -12.05 -22.06
C GLY A 28 1.81 -11.54 -23.49
N SER A 29 1.62 -10.24 -23.72
CA SER A 29 1.82 -9.64 -25.05
C SER A 29 3.27 -9.55 -25.47
N SER A 30 4.22 -9.46 -24.53
CA SER A 30 5.65 -9.37 -24.87
C SER A 30 6.23 -10.71 -25.28
N LYS A 31 5.83 -11.83 -24.63
CA LYS A 31 6.21 -13.20 -25.02
C LYS A 31 5.26 -14.21 -24.37
N SER A 32 4.77 -15.15 -25.15
CA SER A 32 3.87 -16.23 -24.75
C SER A 32 4.41 -17.16 -23.65
N CYS A 33 5.72 -17.13 -23.35
CA CYS A 33 6.32 -17.93 -22.28
C CYS A 33 6.45 -17.19 -20.94
N ALA A 34 6.22 -15.88 -20.87
CA ALA A 34 6.39 -15.10 -19.64
C ALA A 34 5.41 -15.55 -18.55
N GLU A 35 4.17 -15.85 -18.92
CA GLU A 35 3.13 -16.33 -18.01
C GLU A 35 3.50 -17.66 -17.30
N ARG A 36 4.32 -18.48 -17.94
CA ARG A 36 4.77 -19.78 -17.40
C ARG A 36 6.04 -19.68 -16.55
N LEU A 37 6.78 -18.58 -16.70
CA LEU A 37 8.05 -18.36 -16.00
C LEU A 37 7.89 -17.68 -14.65
N PHE A 38 6.81 -16.92 -14.47
CA PHE A 38 6.57 -16.12 -13.28
C PHE A 38 5.28 -16.52 -12.57
N LYS A 39 5.29 -16.40 -11.25
CA LYS A 39 4.08 -16.35 -10.44
C LYS A 39 3.74 -14.88 -10.20
N PHE A 40 2.47 -14.54 -10.33
CA PHE A 40 1.97 -13.18 -10.14
C PHE A 40 1.01 -13.16 -8.94
N PRO A 41 1.54 -13.17 -7.70
CA PRO A 41 0.68 -13.01 -6.53
C PRO A 41 0.11 -11.61 -6.52
N GLU A 42 -1.18 -11.49 -6.31
CA GLU A 42 -1.83 -10.21 -6.09
C GLU A 42 -1.56 -9.74 -4.67
N ILE A 43 -1.14 -8.47 -4.53
CA ILE A 43 -0.89 -7.82 -3.25
C ILE A 43 -1.97 -6.77 -3.07
N GLY A 44 -2.86 -7.03 -2.12
CA GLY A 44 -3.97 -6.15 -1.77
C GLY A 44 -3.91 -5.64 -0.34
N ALA A 45 -5.08 -5.50 0.29
CA ALA A 45 -5.21 -5.19 1.70
C ALA A 45 -4.55 -6.29 2.57
N LEU A 46 -3.98 -5.87 3.70
CA LEU A 46 -3.42 -6.81 4.68
C LEU A 46 -4.56 -7.55 5.42
N GLU A 47 -4.24 -8.74 5.91
CA GLU A 47 -5.09 -9.38 6.91
C GLU A 47 -5.12 -8.54 8.20
N GLU A 48 -6.20 -8.64 8.99
CA GLU A 48 -6.43 -7.77 10.13
C GLU A 48 -5.29 -7.83 11.16
N ILE A 49 -4.74 -9.01 11.39
CA ILE A 49 -3.63 -9.19 12.33
C ILE A 49 -2.36 -8.53 11.82
N ASP A 50 -2.07 -8.65 10.53
CA ASP A 50 -0.86 -8.06 9.92
C ASP A 50 -0.99 -6.54 9.83
N ALA A 51 -2.17 -6.02 9.51
CA ALA A 51 -2.48 -4.59 9.51
C ALA A 51 -2.35 -4.00 10.92
N THR A 52 -2.86 -4.70 11.94
CA THR A 52 -2.69 -4.31 13.35
C THR A 52 -1.21 -4.26 13.73
N ASN A 53 -0.45 -5.30 13.40
CA ASN A 53 0.97 -5.38 13.70
C ASN A 53 1.77 -4.29 12.97
N ALA A 54 1.41 -3.95 11.74
CA ALA A 54 2.04 -2.90 10.97
C ALA A 54 1.90 -1.50 11.59
N VAL A 55 0.81 -1.27 12.35
CA VAL A 55 0.59 -0.03 13.09
C VAL A 55 1.22 -0.07 14.49
N VAL A 56 0.99 -1.16 15.22
CA VAL A 56 1.32 -1.23 16.66
C VAL A 56 2.82 -1.47 16.91
N ASN A 57 3.45 -2.36 16.14
CA ASN A 57 4.82 -2.78 16.43
C ASN A 57 5.86 -1.65 16.29
N PRO A 58 5.83 -0.78 15.25
CA PRO A 58 6.73 0.34 15.15
C PRO A 58 6.59 1.32 16.34
N ALA A 59 5.35 1.65 16.70
CA ALA A 59 5.08 2.54 17.82
C ALA A 59 5.58 1.98 19.16
N LYS A 60 5.34 0.68 19.38
CA LYS A 60 5.80 -0.01 20.58
C LYS A 60 7.33 -0.02 20.70
N ALA A 61 8.05 -0.10 19.60
CA ALA A 61 9.51 -0.03 19.59
C ALA A 61 10.03 1.32 20.10
N GLU A 62 9.26 2.40 19.88
CA GLU A 62 9.54 3.76 20.35
C GLU A 62 8.88 4.09 21.70
N GLY A 63 8.31 3.10 22.39
CA GLY A 63 7.68 3.28 23.70
C GLY A 63 6.31 3.93 23.67
N VAL A 64 5.65 3.97 22.50
CA VAL A 64 4.32 4.52 22.32
C VAL A 64 3.30 3.40 22.09
N ALA A 65 2.10 3.56 22.61
CA ALA A 65 1.02 2.60 22.48
C ALA A 65 -0.14 3.20 21.68
N PHE A 66 -0.84 2.35 20.94
CA PHE A 66 -2.14 2.68 20.36
C PHE A 66 -3.26 2.06 21.20
N GLU A 67 -4.30 2.83 21.50
CA GLU A 67 -5.54 2.26 22.02
C GLU A 67 -6.17 1.33 20.98
N LYS A 68 -6.87 0.27 21.43
CA LYS A 68 -7.58 -0.65 20.54
C LYS A 68 -8.58 0.07 19.63
N ALA A 69 -9.27 1.08 20.14
CA ALA A 69 -10.20 1.89 19.37
C ALA A 69 -9.49 2.73 18.28
N ALA A 70 -8.29 3.25 18.55
CA ALA A 70 -7.48 3.97 17.58
C ALA A 70 -7.05 3.05 16.42
N VAL A 71 -6.55 1.86 16.75
CA VAL A 71 -6.19 0.85 15.73
C VAL A 71 -7.41 0.50 14.89
N ALA A 72 -8.54 0.15 15.49
CA ALA A 72 -9.77 -0.18 14.78
C ALA A 72 -10.23 0.94 13.83
N GLN A 73 -10.11 2.20 14.26
CA GLN A 73 -10.42 3.36 13.41
C GLN A 73 -9.48 3.48 12.22
N ILE A 74 -8.17 3.29 12.42
CA ILE A 74 -7.18 3.30 11.33
C ILE A 74 -7.47 2.17 10.34
N LEU A 75 -7.67 0.94 10.81
CA LEU A 75 -7.95 -0.20 9.95
C LEU A 75 -9.21 0.03 9.11
N LYS A 76 -10.25 0.62 9.71
CA LYS A 76 -11.52 0.91 9.05
C LYS A 76 -11.36 1.96 7.94
N VAL A 77 -10.70 3.09 8.22
CA VAL A 77 -10.61 4.20 7.27
C VAL A 77 -9.65 3.91 6.12
N THR A 78 -8.64 3.06 6.35
CA THR A 78 -7.62 2.70 5.37
C THR A 78 -7.96 1.44 4.57
N GLU A 79 -9.05 0.73 4.94
CA GLU A 79 -9.38 -0.59 4.41
C GLU A 79 -8.18 -1.56 4.46
N ARG A 80 -7.29 -1.35 5.41
CA ARG A 80 -6.05 -2.13 5.62
C ARG A 80 -5.05 -2.07 4.47
N TYR A 81 -5.15 -1.04 3.61
CA TYR A 81 -4.18 -0.84 2.55
C TYR A 81 -2.84 -0.35 3.14
N PRO A 82 -1.70 -1.04 2.90
CA PRO A 82 -0.45 -0.82 3.64
C PRO A 82 0.03 0.63 3.65
N TYR A 83 0.00 1.31 2.52
CA TYR A 83 0.45 2.69 2.41
C TYR A 83 -0.41 3.65 3.24
N PHE A 84 -1.73 3.45 3.23
CA PHE A 84 -2.66 4.29 4.00
C PHE A 84 -2.55 4.01 5.50
N LEU A 85 -2.35 2.75 5.90
CA LEU A 85 -2.10 2.39 7.30
C LEU A 85 -0.94 3.20 7.89
N GLN A 86 0.20 3.23 7.18
CA GLN A 86 1.37 3.97 7.62
C GLN A 86 1.11 5.47 7.67
N GLN A 87 0.42 6.03 6.68
CA GLN A 87 0.12 7.46 6.64
C GLN A 87 -0.80 7.88 7.79
N TRP A 88 -1.92 7.14 8.03
CA TRP A 88 -2.80 7.46 9.16
C TRP A 88 -2.15 7.29 10.51
N ALA A 89 -1.37 6.22 10.69
CA ALA A 89 -0.62 5.99 11.93
C ALA A 89 0.40 7.10 12.19
N HIS A 90 1.10 7.56 11.15
CA HIS A 90 2.06 8.67 11.22
C HIS A 90 1.39 9.98 11.62
N GLU A 91 0.28 10.35 10.97
CA GLU A 91 -0.42 11.60 11.30
C GLU A 91 -1.06 11.55 12.68
N ALA A 92 -1.62 10.41 13.10
CA ALA A 92 -2.13 10.24 14.45
C ALA A 92 -1.03 10.36 15.52
N TRP A 93 0.16 9.86 15.22
CA TRP A 93 1.35 10.05 16.06
C TRP A 93 1.72 11.54 16.20
N ASN A 94 1.72 12.29 15.10
CA ASN A 94 2.08 13.70 15.09
C ASN A 94 1.10 14.59 15.88
N VAL A 95 -0.16 14.18 15.96
CA VAL A 95 -1.22 14.91 16.68
C VAL A 95 -1.28 14.52 18.16
N ALA A 96 -0.89 13.29 18.50
CA ALA A 96 -0.99 12.79 19.87
C ALA A 96 -0.09 13.59 20.83
N GLU A 97 -0.63 13.98 21.98
CA GLU A 97 0.08 14.71 23.05
C GLU A 97 0.73 13.77 24.06
N ASP A 98 0.25 12.52 24.14
CA ASP A 98 0.67 11.52 25.11
C ASP A 98 1.42 10.36 24.44
N ASN A 99 2.04 9.49 25.26
CA ASN A 99 2.61 8.21 24.80
C ASN A 99 1.55 7.14 24.47
N VAL A 100 0.26 7.51 24.47
CA VAL A 100 -0.85 6.63 24.10
C VAL A 100 -1.69 7.35 23.06
N ILE A 101 -1.68 6.83 21.84
CA ILE A 101 -2.46 7.36 20.73
C ILE A 101 -3.90 6.86 20.85
N LYS A 102 -4.84 7.78 20.95
CA LYS A 102 -6.27 7.55 21.19
C LYS A 102 -7.07 7.65 19.90
N ALA A 103 -8.30 7.13 19.92
CA ALA A 103 -9.19 7.22 18.76
C ALA A 103 -9.46 8.67 18.31
N ARG A 104 -9.52 9.64 19.24
CA ARG A 104 -9.65 11.07 18.93
C ARG A 104 -8.47 11.59 18.10
N ASP A 105 -7.25 11.15 18.41
CA ASP A 105 -6.04 11.59 17.70
C ASP A 105 -6.08 11.14 16.24
N VAL A 106 -6.63 9.95 15.97
CA VAL A 106 -6.86 9.44 14.60
C VAL A 106 -7.90 10.27 13.86
N ILE A 107 -8.95 10.75 14.56
CA ILE A 107 -9.98 11.61 13.97
C ILE A 107 -9.40 12.99 13.66
N ASP A 108 -8.64 13.56 14.59
CA ASP A 108 -8.02 14.88 14.44
C ASP A 108 -6.96 14.88 13.32
N ALA A 109 -6.24 13.77 13.15
CA ALA A 109 -5.26 13.56 12.08
C ALA A 109 -5.87 13.36 10.68
N HIS A 110 -7.18 13.09 10.59
CA HIS A 110 -7.82 12.66 9.33
C HIS A 110 -7.59 13.62 8.16
N ASN A 111 -7.82 14.91 8.37
CA ASN A 111 -7.68 15.91 7.32
C ASN A 111 -6.22 16.05 6.84
N ASN A 112 -5.26 15.92 7.75
CA ASN A 112 -3.84 15.95 7.42
C ASN A 112 -3.45 14.72 6.60
N ALA A 113 -3.90 13.53 7.01
CA ALA A 113 -3.63 12.28 6.29
C ALA A 113 -4.18 12.34 4.86
N ILE A 114 -5.41 12.83 4.67
CA ILE A 114 -6.00 13.01 3.34
C ILE A 114 -5.20 14.03 2.52
N ALA A 115 -4.87 15.20 3.06
CA ALA A 115 -4.14 16.24 2.34
C ALA A 115 -2.79 15.73 1.82
N VAL A 116 -2.04 15.00 2.65
CA VAL A 116 -0.76 14.39 2.24
C VAL A 116 -0.97 13.35 1.15
N LEU A 117 -2.00 12.51 1.26
CA LEU A 117 -2.31 11.50 0.23
C LEU A 117 -2.77 12.13 -1.08
N ASP A 118 -3.57 13.19 -1.03
CA ASP A 118 -4.02 13.92 -2.22
C ASP A 118 -2.82 14.47 -2.99
N GLU A 119 -1.89 15.09 -2.30
CA GLU A 119 -0.71 15.70 -2.93
C GLU A 119 0.31 14.67 -3.43
N SER A 120 0.62 13.69 -2.61
CA SER A 120 1.74 12.75 -2.88
C SER A 120 1.30 11.51 -3.66
N PHE A 121 0.09 11.00 -3.42
CA PHE A 121 -0.37 9.71 -3.95
C PHE A 121 -1.41 9.88 -5.06
N PHE A 122 -2.50 10.58 -4.81
CA PHE A 122 -3.62 10.66 -5.76
C PHE A 122 -3.34 11.61 -6.90
N LYS A 123 -2.84 12.82 -6.63
CA LYS A 123 -2.52 13.82 -7.66
C LYS A 123 -1.54 13.27 -8.69
N VAL A 124 -0.45 12.65 -8.25
CA VAL A 124 0.57 12.08 -9.15
C VAL A 124 -0.03 11.00 -10.05
N ARG A 125 -0.95 10.17 -9.54
CA ARG A 125 -1.63 9.14 -10.33
C ARG A 125 -2.66 9.75 -11.28
N PHE A 126 -3.44 10.70 -10.80
CA PHE A 126 -4.41 11.41 -11.61
C PHE A 126 -3.74 12.15 -12.77
N ASP A 127 -2.58 12.79 -12.55
CA ASP A 127 -1.87 13.52 -13.60
C ASP A 127 -1.38 12.61 -14.72
N ARG A 128 -1.08 11.34 -14.41
CA ARG A 128 -0.67 10.32 -15.40
C ARG A 128 -1.84 9.74 -16.19
N CYS A 129 -3.07 9.97 -15.79
CA CYS A 129 -4.24 9.47 -16.48
C CYS A 129 -4.47 10.20 -17.80
N THR A 130 -4.93 9.47 -18.78
CA THR A 130 -5.39 10.01 -20.08
C THR A 130 -6.61 10.92 -19.90
N PRO A 131 -6.89 11.83 -20.85
CA PRO A 131 -8.08 12.68 -20.80
C PRO A 131 -9.40 11.88 -20.64
N SER A 132 -9.50 10.73 -21.28
CA SER A 132 -10.68 9.85 -21.18
C SER A 132 -10.86 9.25 -19.79
N GLU A 133 -9.77 8.78 -19.18
CA GLU A 133 -9.77 8.27 -17.80
C GLU A 133 -10.12 9.36 -16.79
N LYS A 134 -9.55 10.56 -16.95
CA LYS A 134 -9.89 11.72 -16.12
C LYS A 134 -11.37 12.09 -16.23
N LYS A 135 -11.94 12.02 -17.43
CA LYS A 135 -13.37 12.28 -17.65
C LYS A 135 -14.23 11.22 -16.97
N TYR A 136 -13.86 9.95 -17.07
CA TYR A 136 -14.56 8.85 -16.42
C TYR A 136 -14.58 9.00 -14.90
N MET A 137 -13.41 9.25 -14.28
CA MET A 137 -13.31 9.43 -12.83
C MET A 137 -14.08 10.63 -12.28
N ARG A 138 -14.34 11.68 -13.10
CA ARG A 138 -15.17 12.82 -12.71
C ARG A 138 -16.67 12.56 -12.81
N ALA A 139 -17.07 11.49 -13.47
CA ALA A 139 -18.45 11.11 -13.66
C ALA A 139 -18.96 10.08 -12.61
N LEU A 140 -18.05 9.57 -11.76
CA LEU A 140 -18.33 8.75 -10.59
C LEU A 140 -18.69 9.57 -9.37
#